data_c0e317537249347778e49f74ccaee301
#
_entry.id   c0e317537249347778e49f74ccaee301
#
_cell.length_a   1.000
_cell.length_b   1.000
_cell.length_c   1.000
_cell.angle_alpha   90.00
_cell.angle_beta   90.00
_cell.angle_gamma   90.00
#
_symmetry.space_group_name_H-M   'P 1'
#
loop_
_entity.id
_entity.type
_entity.pdbx_description
1 polymer ?
#
loop_
_entity_poly.entity_id
_entity_poly.type
_entity_poly.pdbx_seq_one_letter_code
_entity_poly.pdbx_strand_id
1 'polypeptide(L)'
;LDVVVLDPLARDHLANLRHIGTAFARGLKRRVDVPADLADRVEERLVRRALDALSLATKAGLVVTGAGKVNTWIERGAEGALIQAIDASPEGLAKVARKYRAVCRASDRPPACVALLTIEQLGLAMGRANLVHAALSDGQAADNFLVSTKRLEQYRAV
;
A
#
# COMPACT_ATOMS: atom_id res chain seq x y z
N LEU A 1 21.77 -9.66 -19.64
CA LEU A 1 21.48 -8.67 -18.62
C LEU A 1 20.87 -9.41 -17.44
N ASP A 2 21.75 -9.91 -16.56
CA ASP A 2 21.30 -10.49 -15.29
C ASP A 2 20.69 -9.37 -14.46
N VAL A 3 19.37 -9.36 -14.44
CA VAL A 3 18.61 -8.58 -13.46
C VAL A 3 18.92 -9.25 -12.12
N VAL A 4 19.80 -8.64 -11.34
CA VAL A 4 19.92 -8.98 -9.92
C VAL A 4 18.56 -8.62 -9.33
N VAL A 5 17.68 -9.60 -9.20
CA VAL A 5 16.49 -9.52 -8.38
C VAL A 5 17.03 -9.41 -6.96
N LEU A 6 17.22 -8.18 -6.50
CA LEU A 6 17.41 -7.92 -5.09
C LEU A 6 16.13 -8.40 -4.43
N ASP A 7 16.24 -9.46 -3.68
CA ASP A 7 15.25 -9.89 -2.69
C ASP A 7 14.72 -8.64 -1.98
N PRO A 8 13.42 -8.55 -1.65
CA PRO A 8 12.84 -7.33 -1.11
C PRO A 8 13.73 -6.82 0.02
N LEU A 9 14.48 -5.78 -0.29
CA LEU A 9 15.41 -5.16 0.64
C LEU A 9 14.54 -4.54 1.73
N ALA A 10 14.50 -5.18 2.89
CA ALA A 10 13.97 -4.58 4.09
C ALA A 10 14.68 -3.24 4.33
N ARG A 11 13.98 -2.27 4.89
CA ARG A 11 14.52 -0.91 5.15
C ARG A 11 15.88 -0.93 5.82
N ASP A 12 16.13 -1.90 6.73
CA ASP A 12 17.40 -2.06 7.44
C ASP A 12 18.57 -2.49 6.53
N HIS A 13 18.30 -3.26 5.48
CA HIS A 13 19.31 -3.59 4.49
C HIS A 13 19.74 -2.37 3.68
N LEU A 14 18.81 -1.45 3.39
CA LEU A 14 19.13 -0.19 2.73
C LEU A 14 19.82 0.81 3.67
N ALA A 15 19.65 0.70 4.98
CA ALA A 15 20.43 1.46 5.96
C ALA A 15 21.93 1.06 5.94
N ASN A 16 22.26 -0.14 5.45
CA ASN A 16 23.65 -0.55 5.28
C ASN A 16 24.22 -0.13 3.92
N LEU A 17 24.33 1.18 3.71
CA LEU A 17 24.74 1.82 2.46
C LEU A 17 26.12 1.36 1.96
N ARG A 18 27.02 0.92 2.85
CA ARG A 18 28.34 0.38 2.47
C ARG A 18 28.21 -0.92 1.68
N HIS A 19 27.36 -1.84 2.12
CA HIS A 19 27.13 -3.10 1.41
C HIS A 19 26.47 -2.87 0.05
N ILE A 20 25.51 -1.96 -0.01
CA ILE A 20 24.83 -1.60 -1.26
C ILE A 20 25.82 -1.00 -2.24
N GLY A 21 26.60 0.01 -1.82
CA GLY A 21 27.62 0.64 -2.66
C GLY A 21 28.62 -0.39 -3.20
N THR A 22 29.07 -1.33 -2.37
CA THR A 22 30.01 -2.39 -2.76
C THR A 22 29.38 -3.36 -3.75
N ALA A 23 28.14 -3.79 -3.54
CA ALA A 23 27.44 -4.70 -4.44
C ALA A 23 27.21 -4.08 -5.82
N PHE A 24 26.74 -2.83 -5.87
CA PHE A 24 26.55 -2.10 -7.13
C PHE A 24 27.87 -1.79 -7.82
N ALA A 25 28.92 -1.37 -7.08
CA ALA A 25 30.23 -1.11 -7.66
C ALA A 25 30.84 -2.37 -8.30
N ARG A 26 30.65 -3.54 -7.67
CA ARG A 26 31.10 -4.82 -8.20
C ARG A 26 30.33 -5.21 -9.47
N GLY A 27 29.01 -5.09 -9.47
CA GLY A 27 28.16 -5.41 -10.63
C GLY A 27 28.39 -4.46 -11.81
N LEU A 28 28.54 -3.15 -11.54
CA LEU A 28 28.74 -2.14 -12.58
C LEU A 28 30.22 -1.92 -12.96
N LYS A 29 31.15 -2.58 -12.28
CA LYS A 29 32.62 -2.40 -12.46
C LYS A 29 33.07 -0.93 -12.37
N ARG A 30 32.39 -0.13 -11.55
CA ARG A 30 32.71 1.28 -11.30
C ARG A 30 32.33 1.68 -9.88
N ARG A 31 32.95 2.76 -9.37
CA ARG A 31 32.56 3.33 -8.08
C ARG A 31 31.13 3.86 -8.16
N VAL A 32 30.33 3.53 -7.16
CA VAL A 32 28.94 3.99 -7.02
C VAL A 32 28.84 4.78 -5.72
N ASP A 33 28.35 5.99 -5.82
CA ASP A 33 28.02 6.83 -4.68
C ASP A 33 26.56 6.56 -4.30
N VAL A 34 26.32 6.16 -3.04
CA VAL A 34 25.00 5.82 -2.53
C VAL A 34 24.55 6.94 -1.60
N PRO A 35 23.45 7.65 -1.92
CA PRO A 35 22.93 8.71 -1.08
C PRO A 35 22.58 8.21 0.32
N ALA A 36 22.86 9.03 1.34
CA ALA A 36 22.54 8.67 2.73
C ALA A 36 21.04 8.49 3.00
N ASP A 37 20.21 9.16 2.21
CA ASP A 37 18.74 9.13 2.25
C ASP A 37 18.10 8.10 1.31
N LEU A 38 18.90 7.14 0.78
CA LEU A 38 18.39 6.15 -0.18
C LEU A 38 17.19 5.39 0.35
N ALA A 39 17.21 4.98 1.62
CA ALA A 39 16.12 4.23 2.23
C ALA A 39 14.81 5.04 2.23
N ASP A 40 14.88 6.31 2.63
CA ASP A 40 13.71 7.18 2.67
C ASP A 40 13.17 7.46 1.25
N ARG A 41 14.06 7.68 0.28
CA ARG A 41 13.68 7.88 -1.14
C ARG A 41 13.01 6.65 -1.75
N VAL A 42 13.44 5.45 -1.36
CA VAL A 42 12.78 4.20 -1.80
C VAL A 42 11.39 4.09 -1.18
N GLU A 43 11.25 4.37 0.10
CA GLU A 43 9.94 4.37 0.77
C GLU A 43 8.98 5.37 0.13
N GLU A 44 9.42 6.60 -0.08
CA GLU A 44 8.62 7.64 -0.76
C GLU A 44 8.14 7.19 -2.15
N ARG A 45 9.01 6.52 -2.91
CA ARG A 45 8.67 5.98 -4.23
C ARG A 45 7.64 4.86 -4.15
N LEU A 46 7.73 3.98 -3.16
CA LEU A 46 6.76 2.91 -2.94
C LEU A 46 5.40 3.46 -2.51
N VAL A 47 5.39 4.43 -1.59
CA VAL A 47 4.17 5.16 -1.20
C VAL A 47 3.55 5.84 -2.41
N ARG A 48 4.34 6.60 -3.17
CA ARG A 48 3.85 7.30 -4.36
C ARG A 48 3.21 6.34 -5.36
N ARG A 49 3.83 5.19 -5.61
CA ARG A 49 3.28 4.19 -6.53
C ARG A 49 1.93 3.64 -6.07
N ALA A 50 1.76 3.40 -4.76
CA ALA A 50 0.48 2.98 -4.20
C ALA A 50 -0.59 4.08 -4.34
N LEU A 51 -0.23 5.34 -4.07
CA LEU A 51 -1.13 6.48 -4.23
C LEU A 51 -1.53 6.72 -5.69
N ASP A 52 -0.61 6.58 -6.64
CA ASP A 52 -0.90 6.72 -8.07
C ASP A 52 -1.89 5.65 -8.54
N ALA A 53 -1.72 4.39 -8.12
CA ALA A 53 -2.66 3.30 -8.41
C ALA A 53 -4.06 3.59 -7.85
N LEU A 54 -4.13 4.09 -6.61
CA LEU A 54 -5.37 4.44 -5.96
C LEU A 54 -6.06 5.65 -6.61
N SER A 55 -5.29 6.65 -7.02
CA SER A 55 -5.78 7.83 -7.74
C SER A 55 -6.39 7.45 -9.09
N LEU A 56 -5.75 6.55 -9.84
CA LEU A 56 -6.29 6.03 -11.10
C LEU A 56 -7.59 5.27 -10.89
N ALA A 57 -7.66 4.41 -9.88
CA ALA A 57 -8.88 3.69 -9.51
C ALA A 57 -10.02 4.64 -9.11
N THR A 58 -9.69 5.71 -8.40
CA THR A 58 -10.66 6.76 -8.01
C THR A 58 -11.23 7.48 -9.24
N LYS A 59 -10.36 7.86 -10.19
CA LYS A 59 -10.78 8.49 -11.45
C LYS A 59 -11.64 7.58 -12.32
N ALA A 60 -11.40 6.28 -12.24
CA ALA A 60 -12.21 5.26 -12.92
C ALA A 60 -13.56 4.96 -12.22
N GLY A 61 -13.85 5.60 -11.09
CA GLY A 61 -15.10 5.38 -10.34
C GLY A 61 -15.17 4.04 -9.59
N LEU A 62 -14.02 3.40 -9.36
CA LEU A 62 -13.91 2.09 -8.72
C LEU A 62 -13.75 2.17 -7.19
N VAL A 63 -13.72 3.37 -6.63
CA VAL A 63 -13.50 3.60 -5.20
C VAL A 63 -14.72 4.25 -4.57
N VAL A 64 -15.17 3.70 -3.45
CA VAL A 64 -16.12 4.36 -2.57
C VAL A 64 -15.41 4.87 -1.32
N THR A 65 -15.80 6.05 -0.81
CA THR A 65 -15.12 6.73 0.27
C THR A 65 -16.06 7.14 1.38
N GLY A 66 -15.60 7.09 2.62
CA GLY A 66 -16.34 7.48 3.82
C GLY A 66 -17.09 6.33 4.48
N ALA A 67 -17.21 6.39 5.80
CA ALA A 67 -17.69 5.30 6.64
C ALA A 67 -19.07 4.76 6.23
N GLY A 68 -20.02 5.62 5.91
CA GLY A 68 -21.37 5.22 5.50
C GLY A 68 -21.38 4.40 4.21
N LYS A 69 -20.72 4.90 3.17
CA LYS A 69 -20.64 4.20 1.87
C LYS A 69 -19.84 2.90 1.94
N VAL A 70 -18.75 2.89 2.72
CA VAL A 70 -17.96 1.68 2.96
C VAL A 70 -18.78 0.64 3.71
N ASN A 71 -19.56 1.03 4.73
CA ASN A 71 -20.47 0.11 5.42
C ASN A 71 -21.51 -0.49 4.46
N THR A 72 -22.14 0.33 3.62
CA THR A 72 -23.09 -0.15 2.60
C THR A 72 -22.41 -1.11 1.60
N TRP A 73 -21.20 -0.80 1.17
CA TRP A 73 -20.42 -1.68 0.29
C TRP A 73 -20.12 -3.03 0.97
N ILE A 74 -19.78 -3.03 2.27
CA ILE A 74 -19.58 -4.26 3.05
C ILE A 74 -20.87 -5.09 3.11
N GLU A 75 -21.99 -4.46 3.39
CA GLU A 75 -23.32 -5.12 3.49
C GLU A 75 -23.78 -5.73 2.16
N ARG A 76 -23.32 -5.20 1.03
CA ARG A 76 -23.61 -5.70 -0.31
C ARG A 76 -22.68 -6.82 -0.79
N GLY A 77 -21.80 -7.34 0.07
CA GLY A 77 -20.91 -8.46 -0.27
C GLY A 77 -19.43 -8.11 -0.33
N ALA A 78 -19.05 -6.83 -0.31
CA ALA A 78 -17.66 -6.37 -0.17
C ALA A 78 -16.67 -7.00 -1.18
N GLU A 79 -16.99 -7.02 -2.46
CA GLU A 79 -16.09 -7.55 -3.49
C GLU A 79 -14.97 -6.55 -3.79
N GLY A 80 -13.75 -6.87 -3.34
CA GLY A 80 -12.58 -6.03 -3.50
C GLY A 80 -11.80 -5.81 -2.20
N ALA A 81 -11.12 -4.67 -2.06
CA ALA A 81 -10.23 -4.35 -0.96
C ALA A 81 -10.79 -3.26 -0.03
N LEU A 82 -10.66 -3.47 1.28
CA LEU A 82 -10.88 -2.44 2.30
C LEU A 82 -9.59 -1.64 2.52
N ILE A 83 -9.67 -0.33 2.44
CA ILE A 83 -8.55 0.58 2.67
C ILE A 83 -8.85 1.42 3.91
N GLN A 84 -7.88 1.49 4.82
CA GLN A 84 -8.00 2.23 6.07
C GLN A 84 -6.76 3.10 6.30
N ALA A 85 -6.95 4.28 6.88
CA ALA A 85 -5.83 5.14 7.25
C ALA A 85 -5.11 4.59 8.48
N ILE A 86 -3.78 4.43 8.40
CA ILE A 86 -2.97 3.82 9.46
C ILE A 86 -2.95 4.67 10.75
N ASP A 87 -3.11 5.98 10.62
CA ASP A 87 -3.08 6.98 11.70
C ASP A 87 -4.47 7.31 12.29
N ALA A 88 -5.50 6.56 11.90
CA ALA A 88 -6.83 6.70 12.47
C ALA A 88 -6.99 5.92 13.79
N SER A 89 -8.12 6.16 14.49
CA SER A 89 -8.43 5.48 15.75
C SER A 89 -8.43 3.95 15.59
N PRO A 90 -7.59 3.21 16.36
CA PRO A 90 -7.50 1.75 16.27
C PRO A 90 -8.84 1.04 16.47
N GLU A 91 -9.67 1.55 17.38
CA GLU A 91 -11.00 0.99 17.67
C GLU A 91 -11.93 1.12 16.47
N GLY A 92 -11.95 2.30 15.84
CA GLY A 92 -12.76 2.56 14.64
C GLY A 92 -12.32 1.67 13.48
N LEU A 93 -11.01 1.52 13.26
CA LEU A 93 -10.45 0.65 12.23
C LEU A 93 -10.83 -0.81 12.47
N ALA A 94 -10.66 -1.30 13.70
CA ALA A 94 -10.97 -2.68 14.07
C ALA A 94 -12.45 -3.04 13.87
N LYS A 95 -13.35 -2.11 14.17
CA LYS A 95 -14.82 -2.30 14.02
C LYS A 95 -15.19 -2.54 12.56
N VAL A 96 -14.70 -1.71 11.64
CA VAL A 96 -15.00 -1.83 10.21
C VAL A 96 -14.32 -3.07 9.61
N ALA A 97 -13.04 -3.30 9.94
CA ALA A 97 -12.29 -4.46 9.48
C ALA A 97 -12.92 -5.79 9.93
N ARG A 98 -13.49 -5.86 11.13
CA ARG A 98 -14.19 -7.05 11.64
C ARG A 98 -15.43 -7.36 10.82
N LYS A 99 -16.27 -6.34 10.51
CA LYS A 99 -17.43 -6.50 9.64
C LYS A 99 -17.02 -7.02 8.25
N TYR A 100 -16.04 -6.39 7.65
CA TYR A 100 -15.52 -6.77 6.33
C TYR A 100 -15.02 -8.22 6.30
N ARG A 101 -14.20 -8.62 7.29
CA ARG A 101 -13.71 -10.01 7.39
C ARG A 101 -14.82 -11.03 7.60
N ALA A 102 -15.89 -10.66 8.32
CA ALA A 102 -17.04 -11.53 8.52
C ALA A 102 -17.77 -11.80 7.19
N VAL A 103 -17.97 -10.78 6.37
CA VAL A 103 -18.58 -10.92 5.04
C VAL A 103 -17.69 -11.73 4.10
N CYS A 104 -16.38 -11.47 4.07
CA CYS A 104 -15.44 -12.25 3.27
C CYS A 104 -15.46 -13.74 3.65
N ARG A 105 -15.50 -14.04 4.96
CA ARG A 105 -15.58 -15.42 5.46
C ARG A 105 -16.89 -16.09 5.05
N ALA A 106 -18.01 -15.38 5.15
CA ALA A 106 -19.31 -15.89 4.73
C ALA A 106 -19.38 -16.22 3.23
N SER A 107 -18.58 -15.52 2.43
CA SER A 107 -18.47 -15.70 0.97
C SER A 107 -17.27 -16.57 0.55
N ASP A 108 -16.60 -17.22 1.49
CA ASP A 108 -15.38 -18.03 1.27
C ASP A 108 -14.28 -17.30 0.46
N ARG A 109 -14.09 -16.01 0.79
CA ARG A 109 -13.08 -15.16 0.14
C ARG A 109 -12.01 -14.70 1.14
N PRO A 110 -10.72 -14.65 0.72
CA PRO A 110 -9.68 -14.05 1.54
C PRO A 110 -9.92 -12.53 1.68
N PRO A 111 -9.85 -11.97 2.90
CA PRO A 111 -9.98 -10.52 3.07
C PRO A 111 -8.73 -9.78 2.58
N ALA A 112 -8.90 -8.74 1.79
CA ALA A 112 -7.86 -7.81 1.37
C ALA A 112 -8.04 -6.47 2.12
N CYS A 113 -7.33 -6.32 3.24
CA CYS A 113 -7.40 -5.12 4.07
C CYS A 113 -6.03 -4.43 4.11
N VAL A 114 -5.99 -3.16 3.71
CA VAL A 114 -4.77 -2.36 3.64
C VAL A 114 -4.84 -1.18 4.61
N ALA A 115 -3.88 -1.09 5.54
CA ALA A 115 -3.72 0.01 6.48
C ALA A 115 -2.24 0.44 6.51
N LEU A 116 -1.77 1.08 5.44
CA LEU A 116 -0.37 1.47 5.23
C LEU A 116 -0.19 2.95 4.91
N LEU A 117 -1.27 3.64 4.57
CA LEU A 117 -1.28 5.04 4.14
C LEU A 117 -1.98 5.90 5.18
N THR A 118 -1.54 7.14 5.34
CA THR A 118 -2.13 8.09 6.30
C THR A 118 -3.42 8.72 5.77
N ILE A 119 -4.19 9.36 6.67
CA ILE A 119 -5.37 10.16 6.32
C ILE A 119 -5.03 11.20 5.24
N GLU A 120 -3.91 11.89 5.41
CA GLU A 120 -3.44 12.90 4.46
C GLU A 120 -3.12 12.27 3.09
N GLN A 121 -2.37 11.18 3.06
CA GLN A 121 -2.00 10.48 1.84
C GLN A 121 -3.25 9.96 1.09
N LEU A 122 -4.19 9.35 1.81
CA LEU A 122 -5.45 8.89 1.21
C LEU A 122 -6.26 10.09 0.67
N GLY A 123 -6.30 11.17 1.42
CA GLY A 123 -6.98 12.41 1.02
C GLY A 123 -6.43 12.99 -0.27
N LEU A 124 -5.10 13.06 -0.42
CA LEU A 124 -4.43 13.52 -1.63
C LEU A 124 -4.74 12.62 -2.85
N ALA A 125 -4.69 11.29 -2.67
CA ALA A 125 -4.96 10.36 -3.76
C ALA A 125 -6.41 10.38 -4.26
N MET A 126 -7.36 10.62 -3.36
CA MET A 126 -8.80 10.53 -3.65
C MET A 126 -9.50 11.89 -3.72
N GLY A 127 -8.77 12.99 -3.53
CA GLY A 127 -9.32 14.36 -3.58
C GLY A 127 -10.31 14.68 -2.48
N ARG A 128 -10.13 14.12 -1.27
CA ARG A 128 -11.03 14.30 -0.12
C ARG A 128 -10.25 14.48 1.18
N ALA A 129 -10.64 15.46 1.98
CA ALA A 129 -10.08 15.64 3.32
C ALA A 129 -10.65 14.61 4.32
N ASN A 130 -9.88 14.33 5.38
CA ASN A 130 -10.26 13.50 6.53
C ASN A 130 -10.77 12.09 6.15
N LEU A 131 -10.10 11.45 5.20
CA LEU A 131 -10.50 10.16 4.70
C LEU A 131 -9.89 9.03 5.52
N VAL A 132 -10.72 8.33 6.28
CA VAL A 132 -10.31 7.21 7.16
C VAL A 132 -10.57 5.85 6.51
N HIS A 133 -11.70 5.71 5.80
CA HIS A 133 -12.12 4.45 5.19
C HIS A 133 -12.45 4.65 3.72
N ALA A 134 -11.96 3.73 2.90
CA ALA A 134 -12.33 3.59 1.51
C ALA A 134 -12.46 2.10 1.15
N ALA A 135 -13.17 1.82 0.07
CA ALA A 135 -13.23 0.49 -0.50
C ALA A 135 -12.97 0.57 -2.01
N LEU A 136 -12.20 -0.35 -2.51
CA LEU A 136 -11.81 -0.48 -3.91
C LEU A 136 -12.46 -1.75 -4.47
N SER A 137 -13.28 -1.58 -5.50
CA SER A 137 -13.93 -2.68 -6.19
C SER A 137 -12.92 -3.66 -6.78
N ASP A 138 -13.27 -4.95 -6.79
CA ASP A 138 -12.46 -6.00 -7.37
C ASP A 138 -12.12 -5.76 -8.84
N GLY A 139 -11.00 -6.30 -9.30
CA GLY A 139 -10.51 -6.21 -10.67
C GLY A 139 -9.07 -5.71 -10.79
N GLN A 140 -8.63 -5.43 -12.00
CA GLN A 140 -7.23 -5.07 -12.32
C GLN A 140 -6.70 -3.87 -11.52
N ALA A 141 -7.56 -2.88 -11.23
CA ALA A 141 -7.16 -1.72 -10.45
C ALA A 141 -6.88 -2.09 -8.98
N ALA A 142 -7.68 -3.01 -8.41
CA ALA A 142 -7.46 -3.56 -7.08
C ALA A 142 -6.17 -4.37 -7.04
N ASP A 143 -5.92 -5.22 -8.02
CA ASP A 143 -4.69 -6.02 -8.13
C ASP A 143 -3.46 -5.13 -8.18
N ASN A 144 -3.47 -4.10 -9.00
CA ASN A 144 -2.36 -3.15 -9.13
C ASN A 144 -2.07 -2.41 -7.82
N PHE A 145 -3.12 -1.99 -7.13
CA PHE A 145 -2.99 -1.35 -5.82
C PHE A 145 -2.46 -2.32 -4.77
N LEU A 146 -3.01 -3.54 -4.69
CA LEU A 146 -2.59 -4.56 -3.74
C LEU A 146 -1.13 -5.00 -3.97
N VAL A 147 -0.69 -5.14 -5.20
CA VAL A 147 0.72 -5.41 -5.52
C VAL A 147 1.62 -4.28 -5.05
N SER A 148 1.21 -3.02 -5.24
CA SER A 148 1.99 -1.85 -4.82
C SER A 148 2.07 -1.73 -3.30
N THR A 149 0.97 -1.95 -2.60
CA THR A 149 0.91 -1.90 -1.12
C THR A 149 1.65 -3.07 -0.49
N LYS A 150 1.60 -4.28 -1.08
CA LYS A 150 2.38 -5.43 -0.60
C LYS A 150 3.88 -5.16 -0.65
N ARG A 151 4.38 -4.50 -1.70
CA ARG A 151 5.79 -4.10 -1.79
C ARG A 151 6.17 -3.09 -0.71
N LEU A 152 5.30 -2.12 -0.43
CA LEU A 152 5.50 -1.15 0.64
C LEU A 152 5.50 -1.83 2.02
N GLU A 153 4.56 -2.75 2.25
CA GLU A 153 4.47 -3.53 3.48
C GLU A 153 5.75 -4.35 3.71
N GLN A 154 6.20 -5.09 2.70
CA GLN A 154 7.45 -5.86 2.76
C GLN A 154 8.67 -4.98 3.01
N TYR A 155 8.70 -3.78 2.45
CA TYR A 155 9.78 -2.83 2.66
C TYR A 155 9.81 -2.31 4.12
N ARG A 156 8.65 -2.10 4.73
CA ARG A 156 8.51 -1.65 6.13
C ARG A 156 8.62 -2.77 7.15
N ALA A 157 8.39 -4.03 6.74
CA ALA A 157 8.55 -5.19 7.59
C ALA A 157 10.03 -5.45 7.80
N VAL A 158 10.50 -5.21 9.03
CA VAL A 158 11.87 -5.44 9.50
C VAL A 158 11.89 -6.69 10.38
#